data_829603b13c96a55f241c0899eba8a4ec
#
_entry.id   829603b13c96a55f241c0899eba8a4ec
#
_cell.length_a   1.000
_cell.length_b   1.000
_cell.length_c   1.000
_cell.angle_alpha   90.00
_cell.angle_beta   90.00
_cell.angle_gamma   90.00
#
_symmetry.space_group_name_H-M   'P 1'
#
loop_
_entity.id
_entity.type
_entity.pdbx_description
1 polymer ?
#
loop_
_entity_poly.entity_id
_entity_poly.type
_entity_poly.pdbx_seq_one_letter_code
_entity_poly.pdbx_strand_id
1 'polypeptide(L)'
;MALLVDTSVWSLAFRRDTPPDVPEVVALARALEGSDDVFTAGIVVLELLRGYLPARVEATLAERFAVMQLMEPRREDYFAAAALANPCARAGAHLGTIDALIAQLAIAHDLTLLTTDRDFSQAAGHIPLRVWKP
;
A
#
# COMPACT_ATOMS: atom_id res chain seq x y z
N MET A 1 4.76 -13.99 5.95
CA MET A 1 3.60 -13.10 5.72
C MET A 1 3.80 -12.36 4.41
N ALA A 2 2.79 -12.25 3.60
CA ALA A 2 2.86 -11.50 2.35
C ALA A 2 2.20 -10.13 2.55
N LEU A 3 2.95 -9.09 2.29
CA LEU A 3 2.54 -7.69 2.51
C LEU A 3 2.39 -6.95 1.19
N LEU A 4 1.30 -6.18 1.07
CA LEU A 4 1.17 -5.13 0.07
C LEU A 4 1.43 -3.81 0.77
N VAL A 5 2.44 -3.06 0.33
CA VAL A 5 2.89 -1.83 1.00
C VAL A 5 2.32 -0.61 0.28
N ASP A 6 1.60 0.20 1.04
CA ASP A 6 0.97 1.44 0.57
C ASP A 6 1.99 2.58 0.49
N THR A 7 1.64 3.60 -0.31
CA THR A 7 2.44 4.81 -0.51
C THR A 7 2.85 5.46 0.82
N SER A 8 1.94 5.50 1.80
CA SER A 8 2.19 6.14 3.10
C SER A 8 3.41 5.57 3.81
N VAL A 9 3.58 4.25 3.79
CA VAL A 9 4.70 3.58 4.48
C VAL A 9 6.01 3.76 3.72
N TRP A 10 5.99 3.61 2.39
CA TRP A 10 7.17 3.88 1.56
C TRP A 10 7.65 5.33 1.75
N SER A 11 6.71 6.28 1.77
CA SER A 11 7.03 7.69 1.95
C SER A 11 7.70 7.94 3.30
N LEU A 12 7.15 7.41 4.38
CA LEU A 12 7.74 7.56 5.72
C LEU A 12 9.11 6.90 5.81
N ALA A 13 9.29 5.74 5.20
CA ALA A 13 10.53 4.98 5.30
C ALA A 13 11.69 5.60 4.53
N PHE A 14 11.41 6.27 3.39
CA PHE A 14 12.46 6.67 2.46
C PHE A 14 12.59 8.17 2.20
N ARG A 15 11.56 8.96 2.51
CA ARG A 15 11.57 10.41 2.24
C ARG A 15 12.55 11.18 3.14
N ARG A 16 12.84 10.67 4.33
CA ARG A 16 13.71 11.31 5.32
C ARG A 16 14.99 10.50 5.52
N ASP A 17 16.09 11.20 5.87
CA ASP A 17 17.36 10.56 6.18
C ASP A 17 17.24 9.64 7.42
N THR A 18 16.43 10.08 8.40
CA THR A 18 16.12 9.27 9.58
C THR A 18 14.65 8.93 9.56
N PRO A 19 14.27 7.69 9.20
CA PRO A 19 12.87 7.28 9.20
C PRO A 19 12.25 7.37 10.61
N PRO A 20 10.96 7.73 10.72
CA PRO A 20 10.30 7.76 12.02
C PRO A 20 10.19 6.36 12.62
N ASP A 21 10.24 6.28 13.95
CA ASP A 21 10.09 5.01 14.68
C ASP A 21 8.61 4.70 14.88
N VAL A 22 7.92 4.39 13.80
CA VAL A 22 6.52 3.96 13.85
C VAL A 22 6.44 2.47 13.49
N PRO A 23 5.47 1.72 14.04
CA PRO A 23 5.42 0.26 13.85
C PRO A 23 5.43 -0.19 12.39
N GLU A 24 4.74 0.54 11.52
CA GLU A 24 4.61 0.19 10.11
C GLU A 24 5.95 0.32 9.37
N VAL A 25 6.73 1.34 9.69
CA VAL A 25 8.07 1.53 9.09
C VAL A 25 9.03 0.44 9.59
N VAL A 26 8.98 0.11 10.86
CA VAL A 26 9.78 -0.99 11.44
C VAL A 26 9.37 -2.32 10.77
N ALA A 27 8.09 -2.56 10.59
CA ALA A 27 7.58 -3.76 9.93
C ALA A 27 8.09 -3.87 8.49
N LEU A 28 8.09 -2.77 7.73
CA LEU A 28 8.62 -2.76 6.37
C LEU A 28 10.11 -3.09 6.35
N ALA A 29 10.90 -2.46 7.22
CA ALA A 29 12.35 -2.72 7.29
C ALA A 29 12.64 -4.19 7.57
N ARG A 30 11.94 -4.78 8.53
CA ARG A 30 12.10 -6.19 8.88
C ARG A 30 11.69 -7.11 7.73
N ALA A 31 10.59 -6.78 7.05
CA ALA A 31 10.11 -7.57 5.92
C ALA A 31 11.10 -7.56 4.76
N LEU A 32 11.70 -6.39 4.47
CA LEU A 32 12.68 -6.25 3.38
C LEU A 32 13.99 -7.00 3.68
N GLU A 33 14.36 -7.12 4.95
CA GLU A 33 15.59 -7.83 5.36
C GLU A 33 15.36 -9.33 5.56
N GLY A 34 14.11 -9.72 5.80
CA GLY A 34 13.74 -11.10 6.16
C GLY A 34 13.25 -11.92 4.97
N SER A 35 12.49 -12.96 5.31
CA SER A 35 11.92 -13.89 4.34
C SER A 35 10.48 -13.58 3.94
N ASP A 36 9.92 -12.48 4.43
CA ASP A 36 8.56 -12.08 4.08
C ASP A 36 8.49 -11.60 2.62
N ASP A 37 7.41 -11.93 1.95
CA ASP A 37 7.16 -11.44 0.61
C ASP A 37 6.61 -10.01 0.69
N VAL A 38 7.31 -9.09 0.04
CA VAL A 38 6.95 -7.67 -0.02
C VAL A 38 6.55 -7.32 -1.44
N PHE A 39 5.31 -6.85 -1.58
CA PHE A 39 4.75 -6.42 -2.86
C PHE A 39 4.35 -4.96 -2.78
N THR A 40 4.32 -4.31 -3.93
CA THR A 40 3.66 -3.01 -4.07
C THR A 40 2.85 -3.01 -5.38
N ALA A 41 2.04 -1.98 -5.56
CA ALA A 41 1.25 -1.84 -6.78
C ALA A 41 1.90 -0.82 -7.70
N GLY A 42 1.72 -0.98 -9.01
CA GLY A 42 2.21 -0.01 -9.99
C GLY A 42 1.71 1.41 -9.70
N ILE A 43 0.44 1.54 -9.30
CA ILE A 43 -0.13 2.83 -8.94
C ILE A 43 0.54 3.47 -7.71
N VAL A 44 1.02 2.67 -6.77
CA VAL A 44 1.77 3.15 -5.60
C VAL A 44 3.11 3.73 -6.04
N VAL A 45 3.80 3.06 -6.96
CA VAL A 45 5.05 3.56 -7.54
C VAL A 45 4.84 4.94 -8.17
N LEU A 46 3.77 5.08 -8.97
CA LEU A 46 3.43 6.35 -9.60
C LEU A 46 3.18 7.44 -8.55
N GLU A 47 2.34 7.17 -7.55
CA GLU A 47 2.02 8.14 -6.51
C GLU A 47 3.28 8.60 -5.76
N LEU A 48 4.14 7.66 -5.43
CA LEU A 48 5.35 7.95 -4.65
C LEU A 48 6.35 8.76 -5.45
N LEU A 49 6.66 8.33 -6.69
CA LEU A 49 7.69 8.96 -7.51
C LEU A 49 7.28 10.34 -8.04
N ARG A 50 5.98 10.59 -8.21
CA ARG A 50 5.50 11.93 -8.60
C ARG A 50 5.51 12.95 -7.46
N GLY A 51 5.85 12.54 -6.25
CA GLY A 51 5.72 13.34 -5.03
C GLY A 51 6.90 14.30 -4.76
N TYR A 52 7.66 14.73 -5.76
CA TYR A 52 8.77 15.68 -5.63
C TYR A 52 9.83 15.20 -4.61
N LEU A 53 10.29 13.98 -4.79
CA LEU A 53 11.32 13.41 -3.95
C LEU A 53 12.69 14.03 -4.24
N PRO A 54 13.59 14.13 -3.25
CA PRO A 54 15.00 14.42 -3.53
C PRO A 54 15.56 13.41 -4.53
N ALA A 55 16.43 13.87 -5.44
CA ALA A 55 16.95 13.03 -6.53
C ALA A 55 17.56 11.72 -6.03
N ARG A 56 18.26 11.76 -4.89
CA ARG A 56 18.87 10.58 -4.28
C ARG A 56 17.82 9.56 -3.83
N VAL A 57 16.74 10.04 -3.23
CA VAL A 57 15.63 9.19 -2.76
C VAL A 57 14.90 8.59 -3.95
N GLU A 58 14.61 9.40 -4.97
CA GLU A 58 13.97 8.93 -6.20
C GLU A 58 14.78 7.82 -6.85
N ALA A 59 16.10 8.00 -6.99
CA ALA A 59 16.96 6.98 -7.59
C ALA A 59 16.98 5.68 -6.78
N THR A 60 17.07 5.77 -5.45
CA THR A 60 17.06 4.61 -4.56
C THR A 60 15.76 3.82 -4.70
N LEU A 61 14.62 4.52 -4.70
CA LEU A 61 13.31 3.88 -4.84
C LEU A 61 13.10 3.28 -6.22
N ALA A 62 13.53 4.00 -7.28
CA ALA A 62 13.42 3.50 -8.64
C ALA A 62 14.22 2.19 -8.82
N GLU A 63 15.42 2.10 -8.28
CA GLU A 63 16.22 0.88 -8.30
C GLU A 63 15.52 -0.28 -7.58
N ARG A 64 14.95 0.00 -6.41
CA ARG A 64 14.24 -1.02 -5.64
C ARG A 64 12.99 -1.52 -6.39
N PHE A 65 12.20 -0.61 -6.92
CA PHE A 65 10.97 -0.97 -7.63
C PHE A 65 11.24 -1.67 -8.97
N ALA A 66 12.41 -1.43 -9.58
CA ALA A 66 12.78 -2.10 -10.83
C ALA A 66 12.90 -3.62 -10.69
N VAL A 67 13.20 -4.11 -9.46
CA VAL A 67 13.39 -5.55 -9.21
C VAL A 67 12.27 -6.15 -8.36
N MET A 68 11.35 -5.35 -7.85
CA MET A 68 10.21 -5.84 -7.09
C MET A 68 9.08 -6.31 -7.99
N GLN A 69 8.32 -7.28 -7.50
CA GLN A 69 7.10 -7.68 -8.15
C GLN A 69 6.00 -6.65 -7.86
N LEU A 70 5.46 -6.07 -8.94
CA LEU A 70 4.36 -5.10 -8.84
C LEU A 70 3.02 -5.81 -9.07
N MET A 71 2.05 -5.51 -8.20
CA MET A 71 0.68 -5.95 -8.40
C MET A 71 0.02 -5.03 -9.41
N GLU A 72 -0.47 -5.62 -10.50
CA GLU A 72 -1.15 -4.88 -11.55
C GLU A 72 -2.62 -5.28 -11.58
N PRO A 73 -3.56 -4.31 -11.66
CA PRO A 73 -4.96 -4.66 -11.71
C PRO A 73 -5.32 -5.31 -13.04
N ARG A 74 -6.18 -6.31 -12.95
CA ARG A 74 -6.86 -6.89 -14.10
C ARG A 74 -8.13 -6.09 -14.37
N ARG A 75 -8.74 -6.34 -15.51
CA ARG A 75 -10.01 -5.71 -15.87
C ARG A 75 -11.06 -5.86 -14.77
N GLU A 76 -11.18 -7.05 -14.20
CA GLU A 76 -12.15 -7.39 -13.15
C GLU A 76 -11.93 -6.58 -11.87
N ASP A 77 -10.68 -6.21 -11.58
CA ASP A 77 -10.33 -5.49 -10.36
C ASP A 77 -10.92 -4.09 -10.33
N TYR A 78 -11.06 -3.43 -11.47
CA TYR A 78 -11.68 -2.11 -11.53
C TYR A 78 -13.15 -2.15 -11.12
N PHE A 79 -13.88 -3.16 -11.61
CA PHE A 79 -15.28 -3.36 -11.24
C PHE A 79 -15.40 -3.75 -9.76
N ALA A 80 -14.55 -4.66 -9.30
CA ALA A 80 -14.56 -5.11 -7.92
C ALA A 80 -14.17 -3.98 -6.95
N ALA A 81 -13.23 -3.12 -7.31
CA ALA A 81 -12.85 -1.97 -6.49
C ALA A 81 -14.04 -1.00 -6.30
N ALA A 82 -14.79 -0.73 -7.37
CA ALA A 82 -16.00 0.08 -7.28
C ALA A 82 -17.03 -0.58 -6.35
N ALA A 83 -17.19 -1.90 -6.44
CA ALA A 83 -18.11 -2.64 -5.59
C ALA A 83 -17.69 -2.64 -4.10
N LEU A 84 -16.39 -2.49 -3.79
CA LEU A 84 -15.91 -2.31 -2.42
C LEU A 84 -16.20 -0.89 -1.91
N ALA A 85 -15.93 0.11 -2.74
CA ALA A 85 -16.01 1.52 -2.34
C ALA A 85 -17.44 1.95 -1.98
N ASN A 86 -18.42 1.45 -2.71
CA ASN A 86 -19.82 1.87 -2.53
C ASN A 86 -20.39 1.52 -1.14
N PRO A 87 -20.30 0.27 -0.63
CA PRO A 87 -20.76 -0.03 0.72
C PRO A 87 -19.96 0.69 1.81
N CYS A 88 -18.67 0.92 1.60
CA CYS A 88 -17.87 1.71 2.54
C CYS A 88 -18.41 3.14 2.65
N ALA A 89 -18.66 3.79 1.51
CA ALA A 89 -19.22 5.15 1.47
C ALA A 89 -20.57 5.22 2.17
N ARG A 90 -21.46 4.25 1.93
CA ARG A 90 -22.77 4.19 2.59
C ARG A 90 -22.64 4.03 4.11
N ALA A 91 -21.61 3.36 4.59
CA ALA A 91 -21.34 3.16 6.01
C ALA A 91 -20.55 4.32 6.65
N GLY A 92 -20.23 5.37 5.89
CA GLY A 92 -19.46 6.51 6.38
C GLY A 92 -17.96 6.29 6.41
N ALA A 93 -17.47 5.19 5.85
CA ALA A 93 -16.05 4.88 5.75
C ALA A 93 -15.59 5.20 4.32
N HIS A 94 -15.09 6.41 4.11
CA HIS A 94 -14.67 6.87 2.78
C HIS A 94 -13.43 6.13 2.29
N LEU A 95 -13.52 5.57 1.10
CA LEU A 95 -12.40 4.93 0.41
C LEU A 95 -12.29 5.56 -0.97
N GLY A 96 -11.23 6.34 -1.20
CA GLY A 96 -10.99 7.02 -2.46
C GLY A 96 -10.76 6.03 -3.60
N THR A 97 -10.78 6.53 -4.83
CA THR A 97 -10.68 5.70 -6.05
C THR A 97 -9.40 4.87 -6.08
N ILE A 98 -8.26 5.50 -5.81
CA ILE A 98 -6.96 4.80 -5.80
C ILE A 98 -6.89 3.83 -4.63
N ASP A 99 -7.37 4.22 -3.46
CA ASP A 99 -7.36 3.38 -2.27
C ASP A 99 -8.27 2.17 -2.44
N ALA A 100 -9.40 2.33 -3.11
CA ALA A 100 -10.29 1.21 -3.43
C ALA A 100 -9.57 0.18 -4.31
N LEU A 101 -8.80 0.64 -5.28
CA LEU A 101 -8.02 -0.24 -6.15
C LEU A 101 -6.91 -0.97 -5.36
N ILE A 102 -6.21 -0.26 -4.49
CA ILE A 102 -5.18 -0.86 -3.62
C ILE A 102 -5.80 -1.92 -2.70
N ALA A 103 -6.94 -1.60 -2.07
CA ALA A 103 -7.67 -2.55 -1.22
C ALA A 103 -8.08 -3.79 -2.01
N GLN A 104 -8.59 -3.60 -3.23
CA GLN A 104 -9.00 -4.71 -4.10
C GLN A 104 -7.80 -5.61 -4.44
N LEU A 105 -6.65 -5.04 -4.75
CA LEU A 105 -5.45 -5.84 -5.05
C LEU A 105 -5.01 -6.66 -3.84
N ALA A 106 -5.05 -6.07 -2.64
CA ALA A 106 -4.73 -6.81 -1.42
C ALA A 106 -5.68 -7.99 -1.21
N ILE A 107 -6.97 -7.78 -1.40
CA ILE A 107 -7.99 -8.82 -1.26
C ILE A 107 -7.81 -9.91 -2.32
N ALA A 108 -7.66 -9.52 -3.58
CA ALA A 108 -7.57 -10.46 -4.69
C ALA A 108 -6.34 -11.37 -4.61
N HIS A 109 -5.24 -10.87 -4.08
CA HIS A 109 -3.98 -11.60 -3.96
C HIS A 109 -3.71 -12.15 -2.56
N ASP A 110 -4.70 -12.07 -1.67
CA ASP A 110 -4.59 -12.56 -0.28
C ASP A 110 -3.40 -11.96 0.48
N LEU A 111 -3.21 -10.66 0.32
CA LEU A 111 -2.14 -9.90 0.94
C LEU A 111 -2.65 -9.11 2.15
N THR A 112 -1.77 -8.88 3.12
CA THR A 112 -2.04 -7.97 4.22
C THR A 112 -1.53 -6.59 3.83
N LEU A 113 -2.39 -5.58 3.92
CA LEU A 113 -2.03 -4.21 3.56
C LEU A 113 -1.26 -3.55 4.69
N LEU A 114 -0.06 -3.07 4.38
CA LEU A 114 0.77 -2.30 5.31
C LEU A 114 0.59 -0.82 4.98
N THR A 115 -0.09 -0.09 5.85
CA THR A 115 -0.45 1.31 5.65
C THR A 115 -0.54 2.05 6.98
N THR A 116 -0.29 3.35 6.96
CA THR A 116 -0.55 4.24 8.09
C THR A 116 -1.84 5.05 7.92
N ASP A 117 -2.53 4.87 6.78
CA ASP A 117 -3.76 5.60 6.48
C ASP A 117 -4.95 4.94 7.17
N ARG A 118 -5.61 5.71 8.05
CA ARG A 118 -6.75 5.25 8.82
C ARG A 118 -7.98 4.92 7.97
N ASP A 119 -8.08 5.49 6.77
CA ASP A 119 -9.20 5.21 5.88
C ASP A 119 -9.28 3.72 5.55
N PHE A 120 -8.14 3.06 5.37
CA PHE A 120 -8.11 1.61 5.14
C PHE A 120 -8.57 0.82 6.37
N SER A 121 -8.15 1.23 7.57
CA SER A 121 -8.57 0.56 8.80
C SER A 121 -10.06 0.69 9.04
N GLN A 122 -10.63 1.85 8.73
CA GLN A 122 -12.06 2.07 8.81
C GLN A 122 -12.81 1.22 7.77
N ALA A 123 -12.33 1.20 6.54
CA ALA A 123 -12.92 0.41 5.47
C ALA A 123 -12.89 -1.09 5.78
N ALA A 124 -11.84 -1.57 6.44
CA ALA A 124 -11.67 -2.98 6.79
C ALA A 124 -12.79 -3.53 7.69
N GLY A 125 -13.55 -2.66 8.37
CA GLY A 125 -14.74 -3.06 9.11
C GLY A 125 -15.92 -3.45 8.21
N HIS A 126 -15.88 -3.13 6.91
CA HIS A 126 -17.00 -3.30 5.98
C HIS A 126 -16.65 -4.16 4.76
N ILE A 127 -15.38 -4.48 4.55
CA ILE A 127 -14.90 -5.26 3.43
C ILE A 127 -13.86 -6.28 3.94
N PRO A 128 -13.58 -7.37 3.20
CA PRO A 128 -12.65 -8.42 3.67
C PRO A 128 -11.17 -8.03 3.48
N LEU A 129 -10.83 -6.80 3.82
CA LEU A 129 -9.47 -6.30 3.77
C LEU A 129 -8.76 -6.59 5.08
N ARG A 130 -7.55 -7.16 5.00
CA ARG A 130 -6.68 -7.30 6.16
C ARG A 130 -5.66 -6.18 6.17
N VAL A 131 -5.68 -5.40 7.24
CA VAL A 131 -4.72 -4.33 7.49
C VAL A 131 -3.74 -4.81 8.56
N TRP A 132 -2.44 -4.63 8.30
CA TRP A 132 -1.40 -5.02 9.25
C TRP A 132 -1.54 -4.21 10.55
N LYS A 133 -1.37 -4.91 11.67
CA LYS A 133 -1.41 -4.32 13.02
C LYS A 133 -0.17 -4.75 13.80
N PRO A 134 0.39 -3.84 14.62
CA PRO A 134 1.52 -4.19 15.49
C PRO A 134 1.19 -5.21 16.55
#